data_7238be80cfaf947499f45b8645dad94e
#
_entry.id   7238be80cfaf947499f45b8645dad94e
#
_cell.length_a   1.000
_cell.length_b   1.000
_cell.length_c   1.000
_cell.angle_alpha   90.00
_cell.angle_beta   90.00
_cell.angle_gamma   90.00
#
_symmetry.space_group_name_H-M   'P 1'
#
loop_
_entity.id
_entity.type
_entity.pdbx_description
1 polymer ?
#
loop_
_entity_poly.entity_id
_entity_poly.type
_entity_poly.pdbx_seq_one_letter_code
_entity_poly.pdbx_strand_id
1 'polypeptide(L)'
;VPRTQEAKPAIVYYPGGGFTSANHEKFIEMRMALAKAGFVVAAAEYRTVPDRYPALINDAKAAVRYLRAHARKFGIDPQRIGVIGDSAGGYVAQMMGTTNGEKQFDTGDFTEVSSDVQAAVTIYGISNLMNIGEGYPEAIQEVHKSPAVTEALLIHGPSFADFAGESILSDPQKALEASPIGHIKQGMPPFLIMHGSADKLVSPIQSEQLYRALTEKGNQADYIEVEGAGHGDLYWFQPAIIDTVVRWFKEHL
;
A
#
# COMPACT_ATOMS: atom_id res chain seq x y z
N VAL A 1 -15.11 -15.30 4.26
CA VAL A 1 -16.27 -14.46 4.65
C VAL A 1 -16.88 -15.06 5.91
N PRO A 2 -17.02 -14.29 7.00
CA PRO A 2 -17.67 -14.76 8.22
C PRO A 2 -19.12 -15.15 7.95
N ARG A 3 -19.56 -16.29 8.52
CA ARG A 3 -20.96 -16.75 8.42
C ARG A 3 -21.82 -16.12 9.50
N THR A 4 -22.17 -14.86 9.35
CA THR A 4 -23.05 -14.12 10.28
C THR A 4 -24.10 -13.37 9.48
N GLN A 5 -25.22 -13.00 10.15
CA GLN A 5 -26.27 -12.18 9.52
C GLN A 5 -25.94 -10.68 9.54
N GLU A 6 -24.99 -10.26 10.38
CA GLU A 6 -24.58 -8.87 10.47
C GLU A 6 -23.53 -8.53 9.43
N ALA A 7 -23.64 -7.37 8.80
CA ALA A 7 -22.62 -6.84 7.92
C ALA A 7 -21.31 -6.56 8.72
N LYS A 8 -20.18 -6.94 8.15
CA LYS A 8 -18.86 -6.85 8.78
C LYS A 8 -17.95 -5.86 8.04
N PRO A 9 -17.00 -5.23 8.74
CA PRO A 9 -15.96 -4.49 8.07
C PRO A 9 -15.20 -5.40 7.10
N ALA A 10 -14.71 -4.82 6.02
CA ALA A 10 -13.87 -5.53 5.06
C ALA A 10 -12.44 -4.99 5.07
N ILE A 11 -11.49 -5.85 4.75
CA ILE A 11 -10.09 -5.49 4.57
C ILE A 11 -9.62 -6.04 3.23
N VAL A 12 -9.02 -5.18 2.40
CA VAL A 12 -8.38 -5.58 1.15
C VAL A 12 -6.87 -5.63 1.38
N TYR A 13 -6.29 -6.80 1.12
CA TYR A 13 -4.86 -7.01 1.14
C TYR A 13 -4.27 -6.83 -0.26
N TYR A 14 -3.23 -6.03 -0.39
CA TYR A 14 -2.42 -5.86 -1.59
C TYR A 14 -1.04 -6.47 -1.39
N PRO A 15 -0.65 -7.48 -2.20
CA PRO A 15 0.62 -8.16 -2.00
C PRO A 15 1.82 -7.35 -2.47
N GLY A 16 2.94 -7.50 -1.76
CA GLY A 16 4.24 -7.05 -2.22
C GLY A 16 4.77 -7.86 -3.41
N GLY A 17 5.78 -7.36 -4.08
CA GLY A 17 6.42 -8.02 -5.23
C GLY A 17 7.25 -7.06 -6.10
N GLY A 18 7.76 -5.96 -5.52
CA GLY A 18 8.67 -5.05 -6.19
C GLY A 18 8.11 -4.42 -7.47
N PHE A 19 6.79 -4.22 -7.55
CA PHE A 19 6.08 -3.74 -8.75
C PHE A 19 6.14 -4.68 -9.96
N THR A 20 6.76 -5.85 -9.84
CA THR A 20 6.92 -6.84 -10.94
C THR A 20 6.04 -8.07 -10.77
N SER A 21 5.47 -8.26 -9.58
CA SER A 21 4.51 -9.32 -9.29
C SER A 21 3.51 -8.89 -8.22
N ALA A 22 2.32 -9.50 -8.23
CA ALA A 22 1.27 -9.27 -7.23
C ALA A 22 0.54 -10.59 -6.98
N ASN A 23 1.13 -11.46 -6.14
CA ASN A 23 0.57 -12.77 -5.85
C ASN A 23 -0.34 -12.71 -4.62
N HIS A 24 -1.65 -12.89 -4.81
CA HIS A 24 -2.66 -12.86 -3.76
C HIS A 24 -2.54 -13.98 -2.72
N GLU A 25 -1.71 -15.00 -2.93
CA GLU A 25 -1.50 -16.08 -1.97
C GLU A 25 -0.59 -15.72 -0.79
N LYS A 26 0.14 -14.60 -0.89
CA LYS A 26 1.05 -14.14 0.17
C LYS A 26 0.34 -13.71 1.45
N PHE A 27 1.10 -13.59 2.54
CA PHE A 27 0.68 -13.06 3.84
C PHE A 27 -0.53 -13.80 4.43
N ILE A 28 -0.60 -15.12 4.25
CA ILE A 28 -1.76 -15.92 4.60
C ILE A 28 -2.06 -15.88 6.11
N GLU A 29 -1.04 -15.87 6.97
CA GLU A 29 -1.18 -15.83 8.43
C GLU A 29 -1.92 -14.57 8.88
N MET A 30 -1.50 -13.42 8.38
CA MET A 30 -2.14 -12.13 8.66
C MET A 30 -3.58 -12.11 8.17
N ARG A 31 -3.81 -12.52 6.93
CA ARG A 31 -5.16 -12.55 6.33
C ARG A 31 -6.12 -13.48 7.08
N MET A 32 -5.61 -14.65 7.49
CA MET A 32 -6.40 -15.60 8.27
C MET A 32 -6.69 -15.11 9.69
N ALA A 33 -5.75 -14.40 10.32
CA ALA A 33 -5.96 -13.79 11.62
C ALA A 33 -7.05 -12.69 11.55
N LEU A 34 -6.99 -11.83 10.55
CA LEU A 34 -8.03 -10.81 10.29
C LEU A 34 -9.39 -11.47 10.04
N ALA A 35 -9.45 -12.53 9.23
CA ALA A 35 -10.69 -13.25 8.99
C ALA A 35 -11.26 -13.91 10.26
N LYS A 36 -10.41 -14.51 11.09
CA LYS A 36 -10.79 -15.07 12.41
C LYS A 36 -11.27 -13.97 13.38
N ALA A 37 -10.74 -12.78 13.26
CA ALA A 37 -11.15 -11.62 14.06
C ALA A 37 -12.52 -11.03 13.66
N GLY A 38 -13.11 -11.52 12.56
CA GLY A 38 -14.47 -11.17 12.12
C GLY A 38 -14.53 -10.26 10.90
N PHE A 39 -13.40 -9.91 10.29
CA PHE A 39 -13.38 -9.12 9.06
C PHE A 39 -13.69 -9.97 7.83
N VAL A 40 -14.32 -9.37 6.82
CA VAL A 40 -14.33 -9.93 5.48
C VAL A 40 -12.99 -9.57 4.81
N VAL A 41 -12.19 -10.55 4.48
CA VAL A 41 -10.85 -10.32 3.91
C VAL A 41 -10.84 -10.69 2.43
N ALA A 42 -10.41 -9.76 1.58
CA ALA A 42 -10.13 -9.98 0.18
C ALA A 42 -8.64 -9.75 -0.08
N ALA A 43 -8.05 -10.54 -0.97
CA ALA A 43 -6.71 -10.31 -1.50
C ALA A 43 -6.85 -9.90 -2.96
N ALA A 44 -6.27 -8.77 -3.34
CA ALA A 44 -6.40 -8.21 -4.67
C ALA A 44 -5.04 -8.16 -5.37
N GLU A 45 -4.97 -8.75 -6.53
CA GLU A 45 -3.87 -8.54 -7.46
C GLU A 45 -4.07 -7.21 -8.20
N TYR A 46 -2.99 -6.68 -8.69
CA TYR A 46 -2.97 -5.45 -9.46
C TYR A 46 -1.96 -5.58 -10.61
N ARG A 47 -2.13 -4.80 -11.66
CA ARG A 47 -1.19 -4.78 -12.78
C ARG A 47 0.18 -4.32 -12.33
N THR A 48 1.18 -5.00 -12.86
CA THR A 48 2.59 -4.81 -12.53
C THR A 48 3.36 -4.45 -13.79
N VAL A 49 4.63 -4.07 -13.66
CA VAL A 49 5.52 -3.86 -14.81
C VAL A 49 5.37 -5.03 -15.79
N PRO A 50 5.17 -4.77 -17.10
CA PRO A 50 5.41 -3.51 -17.83
C PRO A 50 4.28 -2.47 -17.84
N ASP A 51 3.12 -2.77 -17.20
CA ASP A 51 2.11 -1.74 -16.99
C ASP A 51 2.65 -0.65 -16.06
N ARG A 52 2.36 0.60 -16.42
CA ARG A 52 2.90 1.77 -15.70
C ARG A 52 1.88 2.37 -14.76
N TYR A 53 2.38 3.17 -13.82
CA TYR A 53 1.53 4.07 -13.04
C TYR A 53 0.62 4.90 -13.97
N PRO A 54 -0.68 5.06 -13.68
CA PRO A 54 -1.36 4.67 -12.43
C PRO A 54 -2.10 3.32 -12.49
N ALA A 55 -1.79 2.41 -13.40
CA ALA A 55 -2.55 1.17 -13.62
C ALA A 55 -2.80 0.38 -12.33
N LEU A 56 -1.77 0.17 -11.50
CA LEU A 56 -1.88 -0.57 -10.25
C LEU A 56 -2.84 0.11 -9.24
N ILE A 57 -2.89 1.44 -9.22
CA ILE A 57 -3.78 2.18 -8.33
C ILE A 57 -5.23 2.12 -8.83
N ASN A 58 -5.42 2.20 -10.14
CA ASN A 58 -6.74 2.03 -10.76
C ASN A 58 -7.32 0.65 -10.42
N ASP A 59 -6.49 -0.41 -10.48
CA ASP A 59 -6.90 -1.77 -10.14
C ASP A 59 -7.21 -1.90 -8.64
N ALA A 60 -6.38 -1.33 -7.78
CA ALA A 60 -6.59 -1.34 -6.34
C ALA A 60 -7.91 -0.64 -5.96
N LYS A 61 -8.20 0.52 -6.55
CA LYS A 61 -9.46 1.24 -6.36
C LYS A 61 -10.65 0.46 -6.92
N ALA A 62 -10.50 -0.18 -8.07
CA ALA A 62 -11.54 -1.05 -8.65
C ALA A 62 -11.89 -2.22 -7.73
N ALA A 63 -10.91 -2.83 -7.05
CA ALA A 63 -11.15 -3.88 -6.07
C ALA A 63 -12.03 -3.42 -4.89
N VAL A 64 -11.78 -2.22 -4.36
CA VAL A 64 -12.60 -1.62 -3.29
C VAL A 64 -14.01 -1.32 -3.80
N ARG A 65 -14.15 -0.72 -5.00
CA ARG A 65 -15.46 -0.46 -5.60
C ARG A 65 -16.24 -1.75 -5.84
N TYR A 66 -15.59 -2.80 -6.34
CA TYR A 66 -16.22 -4.11 -6.53
C TYR A 66 -16.79 -4.67 -5.22
N LEU A 67 -16.01 -4.64 -4.14
CA LEU A 67 -16.48 -5.11 -2.83
C LEU A 67 -17.64 -4.26 -2.32
N ARG A 68 -17.57 -2.95 -2.46
CA ARG A 68 -18.62 -2.01 -2.02
C ARG A 68 -19.91 -2.18 -2.81
N ALA A 69 -19.82 -2.34 -4.13
CA ALA A 69 -20.98 -2.60 -4.99
C ALA A 69 -21.64 -3.95 -4.68
N HIS A 70 -20.85 -4.93 -4.25
CA HIS A 70 -21.32 -6.27 -3.89
C HIS A 70 -21.39 -6.52 -2.37
N ALA A 71 -21.45 -5.45 -1.57
CA ALA A 71 -21.40 -5.53 -0.11
C ALA A 71 -22.41 -6.52 0.46
N ARG A 72 -23.66 -6.49 -0.01
CA ARG A 72 -24.72 -7.42 0.41
C ARG A 72 -24.36 -8.89 0.11
N LYS A 73 -23.77 -9.18 -1.05
CA LYS A 73 -23.38 -10.54 -1.45
C LYS A 73 -22.32 -11.12 -0.52
N PHE A 74 -21.39 -10.29 -0.06
CA PHE A 74 -20.26 -10.71 0.78
C PHE A 74 -20.48 -10.48 2.28
N GLY A 75 -21.61 -9.89 2.68
CA GLY A 75 -21.88 -9.55 4.08
C GLY A 75 -21.00 -8.42 4.59
N ILE A 76 -20.65 -7.46 3.72
CA ILE A 76 -19.79 -6.32 4.02
C ILE A 76 -20.63 -5.11 4.43
N ASP A 77 -20.15 -4.38 5.44
CA ASP A 77 -20.57 -3.01 5.69
C ASP A 77 -19.83 -2.07 4.70
N PRO A 78 -20.53 -1.47 3.73
CA PRO A 78 -19.89 -0.66 2.69
C PRO A 78 -19.25 0.63 3.21
N GLN A 79 -19.54 1.02 4.46
CA GLN A 79 -18.94 2.20 5.10
C GLN A 79 -17.67 1.87 5.89
N ARG A 80 -17.30 0.60 6.02
CA ARG A 80 -16.15 0.15 6.81
C ARG A 80 -15.26 -0.78 5.98
N ILE A 81 -14.46 -0.18 5.09
CA ILE A 81 -13.48 -0.89 4.26
C ILE A 81 -12.10 -0.32 4.53
N GLY A 82 -11.22 -1.16 5.04
CA GLY A 82 -9.80 -0.84 5.22
C GLY A 82 -8.92 -1.56 4.20
N VAL A 83 -7.68 -1.14 4.15
CA VAL A 83 -6.65 -1.72 3.29
C VAL A 83 -5.40 -2.07 4.06
N ILE A 84 -4.69 -3.09 3.63
CA ILE A 84 -3.38 -3.48 4.15
C ILE A 84 -2.49 -3.95 3.00
N GLY A 85 -1.22 -3.64 3.07
CA GLY A 85 -0.25 -4.16 2.11
C GLY A 85 1.18 -4.17 2.66
N ASP A 86 2.01 -5.00 2.05
CA ASP A 86 3.42 -5.15 2.36
C ASP A 86 4.29 -4.73 1.17
N SER A 87 5.44 -4.07 1.42
CA SER A 87 6.40 -3.66 0.38
C SER A 87 5.74 -2.83 -0.73
N ALA A 88 5.82 -3.26 -1.98
CA ALA A 88 5.08 -2.63 -3.10
C ALA A 88 3.57 -2.60 -2.86
N GLY A 89 3.00 -3.62 -2.20
CA GLY A 89 1.60 -3.59 -1.75
C GLY A 89 1.36 -2.60 -0.61
N GLY A 90 2.38 -2.36 0.23
CA GLY A 90 2.38 -1.29 1.23
C GLY A 90 2.31 0.10 0.58
N TYR A 91 3.03 0.31 -0.52
CA TYR A 91 2.88 1.49 -1.37
C TYR A 91 1.44 1.61 -1.90
N VAL A 92 0.87 0.52 -2.42
CA VAL A 92 -0.52 0.52 -2.90
C VAL A 92 -1.49 0.89 -1.78
N ALA A 93 -1.35 0.30 -0.58
CA ALA A 93 -2.19 0.63 0.57
C ALA A 93 -2.06 2.10 0.99
N GLN A 94 -0.84 2.66 0.94
CA GLN A 94 -0.60 4.09 1.18
C GLN A 94 -1.30 4.96 0.13
N MET A 95 -1.15 4.65 -1.16
CA MET A 95 -1.84 5.37 -2.24
C MET A 95 -3.36 5.29 -2.08
N MET A 96 -3.91 4.15 -1.68
CA MET A 96 -5.35 4.03 -1.43
C MET A 96 -5.84 5.00 -0.36
N GLY A 97 -5.12 5.12 0.76
CA GLY A 97 -5.48 6.03 1.85
C GLY A 97 -5.26 7.51 1.50
N THR A 98 -4.15 7.85 0.83
CA THR A 98 -3.78 9.23 0.53
C THR A 98 -4.53 9.82 -0.67
N THR A 99 -5.09 8.99 -1.55
CA THR A 99 -5.87 9.42 -2.71
C THR A 99 -7.38 9.32 -2.52
N ASN A 100 -7.88 9.25 -1.29
CA ASN A 100 -9.31 9.33 -1.02
C ASN A 100 -9.90 10.60 -1.66
N GLY A 101 -11.03 10.44 -2.36
CA GLY A 101 -11.72 11.51 -3.09
C GLY A 101 -11.11 11.86 -4.47
N GLU A 102 -9.98 11.26 -4.85
CA GLU A 102 -9.34 11.55 -6.14
C GLU A 102 -9.92 10.68 -7.27
N LYS A 103 -10.87 11.26 -8.01
CA LYS A 103 -11.64 10.57 -9.04
C LYS A 103 -10.84 10.17 -10.29
N GLN A 104 -9.67 10.77 -10.48
CA GLN A 104 -8.79 10.45 -11.62
C GLN A 104 -8.36 8.99 -11.66
N PHE A 105 -8.33 8.32 -10.50
CA PHE A 105 -8.00 6.90 -10.39
C PHE A 105 -9.21 5.96 -10.46
N ASP A 106 -10.42 6.50 -10.45
CA ASP A 106 -11.67 5.72 -10.54
C ASP A 106 -11.99 5.40 -12.00
N THR A 107 -11.40 4.33 -12.52
CA THR A 107 -11.59 3.86 -13.91
C THR A 107 -12.18 2.46 -13.93
N GLY A 108 -12.80 2.09 -15.06
CA GLY A 108 -13.42 0.76 -15.24
C GLY A 108 -14.83 0.67 -14.64
N ASP A 109 -15.15 -0.48 -14.04
CA ASP A 109 -16.49 -0.76 -13.55
C ASP A 109 -16.79 -0.13 -12.17
N PHE A 110 -18.08 0.01 -11.85
CA PHE A 110 -18.60 0.49 -10.56
C PHE A 110 -18.09 1.87 -10.15
N THR A 111 -17.88 2.78 -11.11
CA THR A 111 -17.41 4.15 -10.84
C THR A 111 -18.44 5.02 -10.12
N GLU A 112 -19.69 4.57 -10.04
CA GLU A 112 -20.78 5.20 -9.29
C GLU A 112 -20.65 5.01 -7.77
N VAL A 113 -19.85 4.02 -7.30
CA VAL A 113 -19.57 3.85 -5.88
C VAL A 113 -18.16 4.35 -5.53
N SER A 114 -17.97 4.77 -4.28
CA SER A 114 -16.68 5.30 -3.82
C SER A 114 -15.60 4.22 -3.74
N SER A 115 -14.38 4.57 -4.09
CA SER A 115 -13.16 3.80 -3.83
C SER A 115 -12.47 4.18 -2.51
N ASP A 116 -13.01 5.15 -1.76
CA ASP A 116 -12.41 5.64 -0.52
C ASP A 116 -12.35 4.55 0.56
N VAL A 117 -11.29 4.58 1.35
CA VAL A 117 -11.06 3.63 2.43
C VAL A 117 -11.07 4.34 3.78
N GLN A 118 -11.45 3.62 4.83
CA GLN A 118 -11.65 4.17 6.16
C GLN A 118 -10.47 3.92 7.11
N ALA A 119 -9.55 3.04 6.74
CA ALA A 119 -8.32 2.76 7.48
C ALA A 119 -7.26 2.17 6.54
N ALA A 120 -5.98 2.47 6.76
CA ALA A 120 -4.89 1.95 5.95
C ALA A 120 -3.74 1.45 6.82
N VAL A 121 -3.28 0.23 6.55
CA VAL A 121 -2.09 -0.36 7.18
C VAL A 121 -1.03 -0.60 6.11
N THR A 122 0.18 -0.11 6.36
CA THR A 122 1.33 -0.29 5.48
C THR A 122 2.47 -0.93 6.24
N ILE A 123 3.02 -2.01 5.70
CA ILE A 123 4.13 -2.76 6.27
C ILE A 123 5.32 -2.61 5.33
N TYR A 124 6.40 -2.01 5.81
CA TYR A 124 7.62 -1.66 5.05
C TYR A 124 7.33 -1.17 3.62
N GLY A 125 6.32 -0.30 3.49
CA GLY A 125 5.91 0.28 2.21
C GLY A 125 6.76 1.47 1.79
N ILE A 126 6.62 1.86 0.53
CA ILE A 126 7.32 2.98 -0.07
C ILE A 126 6.39 4.20 -0.08
N SER A 127 6.87 5.34 0.43
CA SER A 127 6.09 6.58 0.48
C SER A 127 6.54 7.62 -0.55
N ASN A 128 7.82 7.54 -0.97
CA ASN A 128 8.42 8.44 -1.94
C ASN A 128 9.33 7.64 -2.89
N LEU A 129 8.95 7.56 -4.15
CA LEU A 129 9.69 6.81 -5.16
C LEU A 129 11.06 7.41 -5.50
N MET A 130 11.28 8.69 -5.18
CA MET A 130 12.54 9.37 -5.51
C MET A 130 13.70 9.07 -4.55
N ASN A 131 13.39 8.54 -3.35
CA ASN A 131 14.40 8.39 -2.30
C ASN A 131 14.31 7.05 -1.55
N ILE A 132 13.96 5.96 -2.23
CA ILE A 132 13.78 4.63 -1.61
C ILE A 132 15.02 4.19 -0.82
N GLY A 133 16.21 4.50 -1.31
CA GLY A 133 17.48 4.15 -0.68
C GLY A 133 18.05 5.21 0.29
N GLU A 134 17.29 6.26 0.62
CA GLU A 134 17.78 7.31 1.54
C GLU A 134 18.17 6.71 2.89
N GLY A 135 19.32 7.17 3.43
CA GLY A 135 19.89 6.63 4.67
C GLY A 135 20.79 5.40 4.49
N TYR A 136 20.76 4.76 3.34
CA TYR A 136 21.71 3.70 3.00
C TYR A 136 23.06 4.25 2.50
N PRO A 137 24.11 3.41 2.44
CA PRO A 137 25.36 3.79 1.81
C PRO A 137 25.17 4.34 0.39
N GLU A 138 25.99 5.33 0.00
CA GLU A 138 25.89 6.02 -1.29
C GLU A 138 25.80 5.07 -2.49
N ALA A 139 26.56 3.97 -2.49
CA ALA A 139 26.52 2.98 -3.54
C ALA A 139 25.12 2.36 -3.75
N ILE A 140 24.33 2.20 -2.68
CA ILE A 140 22.94 1.71 -2.76
C ILE A 140 22.03 2.82 -3.27
N GLN A 141 22.21 4.05 -2.80
CA GLN A 141 21.43 5.19 -3.30
C GLN A 141 21.64 5.43 -4.80
N GLU A 142 22.88 5.23 -5.30
CA GLU A 142 23.17 5.31 -6.74
C GLU A 142 22.44 4.23 -7.58
N VAL A 143 22.24 3.02 -7.02
CA VAL A 143 21.44 1.99 -7.71
C VAL A 143 20.03 2.48 -7.99
N HIS A 144 19.40 3.19 -7.07
CA HIS A 144 18.04 3.75 -7.23
C HIS A 144 17.95 4.85 -8.31
N LYS A 145 19.06 5.36 -8.79
CA LYS A 145 19.08 6.31 -9.93
C LYS A 145 19.11 5.61 -11.30
N SER A 146 19.25 4.29 -11.31
CA SER A 146 19.27 3.50 -12.54
C SER A 146 17.89 3.49 -13.22
N PRO A 147 17.81 3.55 -14.56
CA PRO A 147 16.57 3.35 -15.31
C PRO A 147 16.04 1.90 -15.25
N ALA A 148 16.82 0.97 -14.72
CA ALA A 148 16.46 -0.45 -14.64
C ALA A 148 15.84 -0.85 -13.28
N VAL A 149 15.78 0.05 -12.30
CA VAL A 149 15.12 -0.24 -11.02
C VAL A 149 13.61 -0.20 -11.15
N THR A 150 12.93 -0.92 -10.29
CA THR A 150 11.49 -1.17 -10.42
C THR A 150 10.63 0.09 -10.31
N GLU A 151 11.03 1.07 -9.50
CA GLU A 151 10.36 2.38 -9.40
C GLU A 151 10.50 3.19 -10.70
N ALA A 152 11.64 3.13 -11.37
CA ALA A 152 11.84 3.77 -12.67
C ALA A 152 11.01 3.08 -13.76
N LEU A 153 10.98 1.74 -13.75
CA LEU A 153 10.17 0.95 -14.66
C LEU A 153 8.67 1.20 -14.46
N LEU A 154 8.23 1.36 -13.23
CA LEU A 154 6.84 1.68 -12.90
C LEU A 154 6.39 3.01 -13.52
N ILE A 155 7.26 3.99 -13.57
CA ILE A 155 6.93 5.35 -14.04
C ILE A 155 7.17 5.52 -15.53
N HIS A 156 8.32 5.07 -16.02
CA HIS A 156 8.79 5.33 -17.39
C HIS A 156 8.65 4.11 -18.31
N GLY A 157 8.56 2.91 -17.73
CA GLY A 157 8.56 1.65 -18.47
C GLY A 157 9.98 1.15 -18.77
N PRO A 158 10.08 -0.10 -19.27
CA PRO A 158 11.37 -0.70 -19.61
C PRO A 158 11.99 -0.05 -20.86
N SER A 159 13.33 -0.08 -20.95
CA SER A 159 14.01 0.28 -22.17
C SER A 159 13.59 -0.64 -23.32
N PHE A 160 13.29 -0.04 -24.49
CA PHE A 160 12.90 -0.78 -25.68
C PHE A 160 13.17 0.04 -26.94
N ALA A 161 13.73 -0.57 -27.98
CA ALA A 161 14.10 0.09 -29.23
C ALA A 161 14.96 1.33 -28.98
N ASP A 162 14.52 2.50 -29.45
CA ASP A 162 15.23 3.77 -29.28
C ASP A 162 15.05 4.42 -27.90
N PHE A 163 14.18 3.87 -27.05
CA PHE A 163 14.01 4.33 -25.68
C PHE A 163 15.01 3.63 -24.75
N ALA A 164 16.00 4.36 -24.28
CA ALA A 164 17.05 3.84 -23.41
C ALA A 164 16.61 3.56 -21.97
N GLY A 165 15.39 3.96 -21.59
CA GLY A 165 14.92 4.01 -20.20
C GLY A 165 15.28 5.34 -19.55
N GLU A 166 14.55 5.68 -18.49
CA GLU A 166 14.73 6.92 -17.74
C GLU A 166 14.86 6.64 -16.23
N SER A 167 15.72 7.40 -15.57
CA SER A 167 15.80 7.39 -14.10
C SER A 167 14.53 7.91 -13.47
N ILE A 168 14.20 7.44 -12.27
CA ILE A 168 13.09 8.01 -11.46
C ILE A 168 13.25 9.52 -11.23
N LEU A 169 14.47 10.02 -11.28
CA LEU A 169 14.78 11.44 -11.07
C LEU A 169 14.69 12.29 -12.33
N SER A 170 14.45 11.71 -13.52
CA SER A 170 14.34 12.46 -14.77
C SER A 170 13.09 13.33 -14.83
N ASP A 171 12.02 12.92 -14.13
CA ASP A 171 10.76 13.68 -13.98
C ASP A 171 10.32 13.67 -12.52
N PRO A 172 10.86 14.57 -11.68
CA PRO A 172 10.53 14.63 -10.26
C PRO A 172 9.05 14.92 -9.98
N GLN A 173 8.38 15.67 -10.86
CA GLN A 173 6.97 15.98 -10.71
C GLN A 173 6.12 14.74 -10.88
N LYS A 174 6.36 13.95 -11.91
CA LYS A 174 5.68 12.68 -12.16
C LYS A 174 5.98 11.65 -11.06
N ALA A 175 7.23 11.60 -10.60
CA ALA A 175 7.62 10.73 -9.50
C ALA A 175 6.90 11.10 -8.19
N LEU A 176 6.75 12.39 -7.89
CA LEU A 176 6.00 12.87 -6.72
C LEU A 176 4.50 12.59 -6.85
N GLU A 177 3.92 12.81 -8.02
CA GLU A 177 2.51 12.49 -8.33
C GLU A 177 2.23 10.99 -8.17
N ALA A 178 3.22 10.14 -8.46
CA ALA A 178 3.13 8.71 -8.26
C ALA A 178 3.52 8.26 -6.83
N SER A 179 3.85 9.18 -5.94
CA SER A 179 4.27 8.87 -4.56
C SER A 179 3.19 9.21 -3.55
N PRO A 180 2.90 8.34 -2.56
CA PRO A 180 1.92 8.61 -1.51
C PRO A 180 2.07 9.98 -0.84
N ILE A 181 3.30 10.41 -0.56
CA ILE A 181 3.55 11.71 0.08
C ILE A 181 3.10 12.90 -0.77
N GLY A 182 2.99 12.75 -2.09
CA GLY A 182 2.51 13.79 -3.00
C GLY A 182 1.02 14.07 -2.88
N HIS A 183 0.25 13.19 -2.25
CA HIS A 183 -1.21 13.28 -2.11
C HIS A 183 -1.69 13.63 -0.71
N ILE A 184 -0.77 13.77 0.27
CA ILE A 184 -1.15 13.98 1.67
C ILE A 184 -1.78 15.36 1.85
N LYS A 185 -3.01 15.35 2.32
CA LYS A 185 -3.81 16.52 2.68
C LYS A 185 -4.49 16.29 4.03
N GLN A 186 -5.16 17.27 4.56
CA GLN A 186 -5.97 17.12 5.77
C GLN A 186 -7.19 16.21 5.50
N GLY A 187 -7.59 15.41 6.51
CA GLY A 187 -8.78 14.56 6.44
C GLY A 187 -8.52 13.18 5.80
N MET A 188 -7.28 12.71 5.84
CA MET A 188 -6.95 11.33 5.46
C MET A 188 -7.51 10.34 6.49
N PRO A 189 -7.78 9.07 6.09
CA PRO A 189 -8.12 8.02 7.05
C PRO A 189 -6.96 7.77 8.01
N PRO A 190 -7.21 7.13 9.18
CA PRO A 190 -6.13 6.72 10.06
C PRO A 190 -5.19 5.72 9.39
N PHE A 191 -3.89 5.84 9.71
CA PHE A 191 -2.83 4.97 9.21
C PHE A 191 -2.13 4.24 10.36
N LEU A 192 -1.88 2.93 10.16
CA LEU A 192 -0.84 2.20 10.88
C LEU A 192 0.33 1.98 9.93
N ILE A 193 1.50 2.45 10.34
CA ILE A 193 2.74 2.36 9.57
C ILE A 193 3.71 1.49 10.35
N MET A 194 4.16 0.39 9.76
CA MET A 194 5.10 -0.52 10.41
C MET A 194 6.33 -0.71 9.53
N HIS A 195 7.53 -0.67 10.13
CA HIS A 195 8.79 -0.90 9.41
C HIS A 195 9.80 -1.61 10.30
N GLY A 196 10.66 -2.42 9.70
CA GLY A 196 11.72 -3.12 10.43
C GLY A 196 13.00 -2.29 10.49
N SER A 197 13.61 -2.20 11.69
CA SER A 197 14.84 -1.41 11.89
C SER A 197 16.05 -1.97 11.13
N ALA A 198 16.02 -3.25 10.75
CA ALA A 198 17.07 -3.93 10.00
C ALA A 198 16.74 -4.13 8.50
N ASP A 199 15.74 -3.45 7.98
CA ASP A 199 15.40 -3.52 6.56
C ASP A 199 16.55 -2.99 5.70
N LYS A 200 16.96 -3.78 4.69
CA LYS A 200 18.06 -3.47 3.77
C LYS A 200 17.61 -3.30 2.32
N LEU A 201 16.30 -3.38 2.08
CA LEU A 201 15.72 -3.27 0.75
C LEU A 201 14.94 -1.97 0.57
N VAL A 202 14.09 -1.65 1.52
CA VAL A 202 13.35 -0.38 1.58
C VAL A 202 13.74 0.33 2.87
N SER A 203 14.29 1.53 2.75
CA SER A 203 14.76 2.27 3.92
C SER A 203 13.62 2.58 4.91
N PRO A 204 13.83 2.39 6.23
CA PRO A 204 12.86 2.80 7.25
C PRO A 204 12.47 4.29 7.17
N ILE A 205 13.33 5.13 6.59
CA ILE A 205 13.04 6.55 6.32
C ILE A 205 11.75 6.71 5.49
N GLN A 206 11.41 5.74 4.63
CA GLN A 206 10.16 5.74 3.89
C GLN A 206 8.93 5.78 4.80
N SER A 207 8.94 5.03 5.89
CA SER A 207 7.86 5.03 6.88
C SER A 207 7.89 6.25 7.79
N GLU A 208 9.08 6.69 8.21
CA GLU A 208 9.23 7.90 9.02
C GLU A 208 8.72 9.15 8.30
N GLN A 209 9.09 9.34 7.02
CA GLN A 209 8.65 10.51 6.25
C GLN A 209 7.13 10.47 5.99
N LEU A 210 6.53 9.30 5.77
CA LEU A 210 5.08 9.16 5.68
C LEU A 210 4.39 9.59 6.97
N TYR A 211 4.86 9.07 8.11
CA TYR A 211 4.33 9.40 9.42
C TYR A 211 4.39 10.90 9.70
N ARG A 212 5.55 11.52 9.46
CA ARG A 212 5.72 12.97 9.64
C ARG A 212 4.77 13.76 8.75
N ALA A 213 4.72 13.44 7.45
CA ALA A 213 3.88 14.16 6.49
C ALA A 213 2.39 14.06 6.84
N LEU A 214 1.91 12.89 7.32
CA LEU A 214 0.54 12.72 7.77
C LEU A 214 0.24 13.54 9.03
N THR A 215 1.10 13.45 10.05
CA THR A 215 0.90 14.14 11.34
C THR A 215 1.03 15.65 11.24
N GLU A 216 1.94 16.15 10.42
CA GLU A 216 2.08 17.60 10.13
C GLU A 216 0.82 18.19 9.49
N LYS A 217 0.03 17.39 8.77
CA LYS A 217 -1.27 17.78 8.21
C LYS A 217 -2.43 17.53 9.19
N GLY A 218 -2.15 17.10 10.43
CA GLY A 218 -3.16 16.82 11.44
C GLY A 218 -3.93 15.52 11.24
N ASN A 219 -3.41 14.59 10.42
CA ASN A 219 -4.01 13.28 10.24
C ASN A 219 -3.58 12.32 11.35
N GLN A 220 -4.45 11.35 11.66
CA GLN A 220 -4.13 10.29 12.61
C GLN A 220 -3.21 9.26 11.97
N ALA A 221 -2.06 9.02 12.58
CA ALA A 221 -1.11 7.99 12.18
C ALA A 221 -0.40 7.41 13.39
N ASP A 222 -0.24 6.09 13.39
CA ASP A 222 0.57 5.34 14.35
C ASP A 222 1.79 4.79 13.60
N TYR A 223 3.00 4.97 14.16
CA TYR A 223 4.23 4.41 13.61
C TYR A 223 4.85 3.42 14.59
N ILE A 224 5.13 2.22 14.11
CA ILE A 224 5.77 1.16 14.89
C ILE A 224 7.02 0.69 14.15
N GLU A 225 8.18 0.95 14.73
CA GLU A 225 9.42 0.31 14.30
C GLU A 225 9.56 -1.05 14.99
N VAL A 226 9.73 -2.10 14.18
CA VAL A 226 9.93 -3.47 14.66
C VAL A 226 11.43 -3.73 14.73
N GLU A 227 11.96 -3.74 15.96
CA GLU A 227 13.39 -3.88 16.21
C GLU A 227 13.93 -5.20 15.67
N GLY A 228 15.00 -5.14 14.88
CA GLY A 228 15.68 -6.28 14.29
C GLY A 228 14.98 -6.91 13.08
N ALA A 229 13.77 -6.49 12.73
CA ALA A 229 13.07 -7.02 11.58
C ALA A 229 13.68 -6.49 10.28
N GLY A 230 13.85 -7.38 9.31
CA GLY A 230 14.24 -7.06 7.94
C GLY A 230 13.03 -6.98 7.01
N HIS A 231 13.31 -6.90 5.69
CA HIS A 231 12.27 -6.84 4.67
C HIS A 231 11.63 -8.21 4.43
N GLY A 232 10.39 -8.40 4.89
CA GLY A 232 9.63 -9.62 4.61
C GLY A 232 10.15 -10.89 5.32
N ASP A 233 10.89 -10.73 6.40
CA ASP A 233 11.41 -11.85 7.18
C ASP A 233 10.39 -12.45 8.17
N LEU A 234 10.83 -13.41 9.00
CA LEU A 234 9.98 -14.14 9.93
C LEU A 234 9.36 -13.29 11.05
N TYR A 235 9.87 -12.10 11.32
CA TYR A 235 9.29 -11.19 12.31
C TYR A 235 7.85 -10.81 11.97
N TRP A 236 7.56 -10.63 10.68
CA TRP A 236 6.24 -10.18 10.19
C TRP A 236 5.14 -11.23 10.34
N PHE A 237 5.50 -12.48 10.56
CA PHE A 237 4.59 -13.61 10.77
C PHE A 237 4.41 -13.97 12.24
N GLN A 238 5.01 -13.21 13.15
CA GLN A 238 4.91 -13.47 14.58
C GLN A 238 3.54 -13.01 15.13
N PRO A 239 2.96 -13.77 16.10
CA PRO A 239 1.66 -13.44 16.69
C PRO A 239 1.58 -12.00 17.20
N ALA A 240 2.63 -11.49 17.85
CA ALA A 240 2.64 -10.12 18.39
C ALA A 240 2.43 -9.05 17.32
N ILE A 241 3.02 -9.22 16.13
CA ILE A 241 2.86 -8.30 15.00
C ILE A 241 1.45 -8.43 14.43
N ILE A 242 1.01 -9.66 14.19
CA ILE A 242 -0.33 -9.95 13.65
C ILE A 242 -1.43 -9.41 14.58
N ASP A 243 -1.33 -9.68 15.88
CA ASP A 243 -2.29 -9.22 16.88
C ASP A 243 -2.34 -7.70 16.99
N THR A 244 -1.21 -7.03 16.79
CA THR A 244 -1.16 -5.55 16.75
C THR A 244 -1.97 -5.01 15.58
N VAL A 245 -1.81 -5.55 14.39
CA VAL A 245 -2.59 -5.16 13.21
C VAL A 245 -4.09 -5.47 13.40
N VAL A 246 -4.41 -6.66 13.90
CA VAL A 246 -5.81 -7.06 14.16
C VAL A 246 -6.48 -6.12 15.16
N ARG A 247 -5.80 -5.81 16.28
CA ARG A 247 -6.31 -4.88 17.31
C ARG A 247 -6.52 -3.49 16.72
N TRP A 248 -5.54 -2.98 15.99
CA TRP A 248 -5.61 -1.67 15.38
C TRP A 248 -6.81 -1.55 14.42
N PHE A 249 -7.05 -2.52 13.55
CA PHE A 249 -8.23 -2.51 12.69
C PHE A 249 -9.55 -2.57 13.45
N LYS A 250 -9.62 -3.30 14.58
CA LYS A 250 -10.82 -3.34 15.43
C LYS A 250 -11.15 -1.99 16.09
N GLU A 251 -10.15 -1.15 16.29
CA GLU A 251 -10.28 0.18 16.87
C GLU A 251 -10.68 1.23 15.82
N HIS A 252 -10.42 0.97 14.54
CA HIS A 252 -10.56 1.95 13.46
C HIS A 252 -11.58 1.58 12.38
N LEU A 253 -12.13 0.37 12.40
CA LEU A 253 -13.19 -0.13 11.52
C LEU A 253 -14.36 -0.73 12.34
#